data_0eb0b52cbf52cc5a7342a51e7befa90c
#
_entry.id   0eb0b52cbf52cc5a7342a51e7befa90c
#
_cell.length_a   1.000
_cell.length_b   1.000
_cell.length_c   1.000
_cell.angle_alpha   90.00
_cell.angle_beta   90.00
_cell.angle_gamma   90.00
#
_symmetry.space_group_name_H-M   'P 1'
#
loop_
_entity.id
_entity.type
_entity.pdbx_description
1 polymer ?
#
loop_
_entity_poly.entity_id
_entity_poly.type
_entity_poly.pdbx_seq_one_letter_code
_entity_poly.pdbx_strand_id
1 'polypeptide(L)'
;MSASNHTSNNQGLGPVDWVRMAHEAATQNKRCVLVFVADHQGSTPRETGTWMLIDEQQCLGTLGGGEVERMVIAEARDLLAGNKDWRRSNEKFQLGPDLGQCCGGMMAVLFEPVDETSLDWLSDALTEVAQGYVLFPVGHSNSAPKVMSGDIPENLNRSGGAHIQLLIDERPRVVLYGGGHVGRAIAAVAAQMPVRLEVVDERQEALADIPLAPNVTTVHRDNPPSHAKELAGADAVLIMTHSHGLDYRLCQMLIGKPDIFYLGLIGSATKAARFISGLSKEGCSAEEITRLTCPIGAGGPIGKEPGIIAIAAWSEIMQVLRSAKAENMREARNVIHVKRDR
;
A
#
# COMPACT_ATOMS: atom_id res chain seq x y z
N MET A 1 -12.86 -16.90 -31.53
CA MET A 1 -12.57 -17.12 -30.09
C MET A 1 -12.27 -15.77 -29.51
N SER A 2 -13.23 -15.20 -28.82
CA SER A 2 -13.15 -13.85 -28.23
C SER A 2 -12.18 -13.88 -27.02
N ALA A 3 -11.07 -13.17 -27.13
CA ALA A 3 -10.24 -12.88 -26.00
C ALA A 3 -11.06 -11.98 -25.06
N SER A 4 -11.60 -12.55 -24.00
CA SER A 4 -12.22 -11.78 -22.93
C SER A 4 -11.15 -10.89 -22.31
N ASN A 5 -11.26 -9.58 -22.53
CA ASN A 5 -10.47 -8.57 -21.84
C ASN A 5 -10.71 -8.71 -20.33
N HIS A 6 -9.80 -9.41 -19.64
CA HIS A 6 -9.76 -9.42 -18.19
C HIS A 6 -9.14 -8.11 -17.73
N THR A 7 -9.96 -7.10 -17.51
CA THR A 7 -9.54 -5.91 -16.79
C THR A 7 -9.37 -6.29 -15.33
N SER A 8 -8.15 -6.62 -14.93
CA SER A 8 -7.78 -6.68 -13.53
C SER A 8 -7.90 -5.27 -12.94
N ASN A 9 -8.91 -5.05 -12.11
CA ASN A 9 -9.09 -3.78 -11.43
C ASN A 9 -8.12 -3.71 -10.24
N ASN A 10 -6.85 -3.44 -10.52
CA ASN A 10 -5.75 -3.47 -9.55
C ASN A 10 -5.47 -2.12 -8.90
N GLN A 11 -6.31 -1.11 -9.15
CA GLN A 11 -6.08 0.24 -8.68
C GLN A 11 -6.19 0.33 -7.16
N GLY A 12 -5.10 0.72 -6.51
CA GLY A 12 -5.08 1.05 -5.10
C GLY A 12 -5.21 -0.13 -4.11
N LEU A 13 -5.22 -1.38 -4.59
CA LEU A 13 -5.27 -2.54 -3.72
C LEU A 13 -4.01 -2.66 -2.86
N GLY A 14 -4.21 -2.91 -1.56
CA GLY A 14 -3.16 -3.06 -0.59
C GLY A 14 -2.78 -4.50 -0.29
N PRO A 15 -1.71 -4.70 0.50
CA PRO A 15 -1.21 -6.02 0.83
C PRO A 15 -2.18 -6.87 1.65
N VAL A 16 -3.17 -6.25 2.29
CA VAL A 16 -4.16 -6.91 3.18
C VAL A 16 -5.60 -6.83 2.69
N ASP A 17 -5.88 -6.16 1.59
CA ASP A 17 -7.25 -6.00 1.08
C ASP A 17 -7.92 -7.33 0.69
N TRP A 18 -7.12 -8.35 0.41
CA TRP A 18 -7.60 -9.71 0.13
C TRP A 18 -8.46 -10.27 1.28
N VAL A 19 -8.17 -9.92 2.53
CA VAL A 19 -8.91 -10.43 3.71
C VAL A 19 -10.36 -9.99 3.62
N ARG A 20 -10.60 -8.69 3.46
CA ARG A 20 -11.94 -8.13 3.34
C ARG A 20 -12.67 -8.68 2.11
N MET A 21 -12.00 -8.73 0.97
CA MET A 21 -12.59 -9.20 -0.29
C MET A 21 -12.96 -10.67 -0.24
N ALA A 22 -12.10 -11.51 0.32
CA ALA A 22 -12.38 -12.94 0.50
C ALA A 22 -13.52 -13.16 1.50
N HIS A 23 -13.54 -12.41 2.61
CA HIS A 23 -14.62 -12.46 3.58
C HIS A 23 -15.97 -12.04 2.97
N GLU A 24 -16.00 -10.96 2.19
CA GLU A 24 -17.20 -10.53 1.48
C GLU A 24 -17.70 -11.58 0.49
N ALA A 25 -16.81 -12.24 -0.26
CA ALA A 25 -17.15 -13.32 -1.18
C ALA A 25 -17.77 -14.50 -0.40
N ALA A 26 -17.10 -14.97 0.66
CA ALA A 26 -17.59 -16.07 1.49
C ALA A 26 -18.95 -15.76 2.14
N THR A 27 -19.15 -14.53 2.64
CA THR A 27 -20.42 -14.06 3.20
C THR A 27 -21.57 -14.09 2.18
N GLN A 28 -21.25 -13.86 0.90
CA GLN A 28 -22.21 -13.89 -0.21
C GLN A 28 -22.39 -15.30 -0.80
N ASN A 29 -21.81 -16.34 -0.18
CA ASN A 29 -21.77 -17.73 -0.71
C ASN A 29 -21.15 -17.80 -2.12
N LYS A 30 -20.18 -16.92 -2.42
CA LYS A 30 -19.42 -16.93 -3.65
C LYS A 30 -18.11 -17.65 -3.46
N ARG A 31 -17.81 -18.59 -4.35
CA ARG A 31 -16.53 -19.28 -4.38
C ARG A 31 -15.47 -18.38 -5.04
N CYS A 32 -14.31 -18.32 -4.45
CA CYS A 32 -13.14 -17.70 -5.05
C CYS A 32 -11.86 -18.45 -4.66
N VAL A 33 -10.77 -18.17 -5.34
CA VAL A 33 -9.44 -18.70 -5.03
C VAL A 33 -8.55 -17.54 -4.67
N LEU A 34 -8.02 -17.55 -3.44
CA LEU A 34 -6.92 -16.69 -3.06
C LEU A 34 -5.62 -17.31 -3.55
N VAL A 35 -4.78 -16.50 -4.15
CA VAL A 35 -3.49 -16.89 -4.70
C VAL A 35 -2.42 -16.02 -4.06
N PHE A 36 -1.33 -16.65 -3.57
CA PHE A 36 -0.18 -15.94 -2.99
C PHE A 36 1.12 -16.41 -3.64
N VAL A 37 2.05 -15.47 -3.87
CA VAL A 37 3.45 -15.84 -4.07
C VAL A 37 3.99 -16.32 -2.74
N ALA A 38 4.14 -17.63 -2.59
CA ALA A 38 4.56 -18.25 -1.33
C ALA A 38 6.08 -18.21 -1.13
N ASP A 39 6.82 -18.32 -2.24
CA ASP A 39 8.30 -18.24 -2.25
C ASP A 39 8.79 -17.90 -3.65
N HIS A 40 10.00 -17.38 -3.77
CA HIS A 40 10.63 -17.12 -5.05
C HIS A 40 12.15 -17.27 -4.99
N GLN A 41 12.75 -17.65 -6.12
CA GLN A 41 14.20 -17.76 -6.28
C GLN A 41 14.62 -17.08 -7.58
N GLY A 42 15.73 -16.36 -7.54
CA GLY A 42 16.24 -15.60 -8.67
C GLY A 42 15.40 -14.36 -8.98
N SER A 43 15.43 -13.91 -10.23
CA SER A 43 14.67 -12.74 -10.68
C SER A 43 13.23 -13.14 -10.96
N THR A 44 12.30 -12.53 -10.26
CA THR A 44 10.85 -12.75 -10.38
C THR A 44 10.10 -11.43 -10.56
N PRO A 45 8.94 -11.42 -11.23
CA PRO A 45 8.18 -10.20 -11.44
C PRO A 45 7.57 -9.62 -10.16
N ARG A 46 7.38 -10.45 -9.12
CA ARG A 46 6.79 -10.06 -7.84
C ARG A 46 7.46 -10.78 -6.66
N GLU A 47 7.35 -10.18 -5.50
CA GLU A 47 7.90 -10.66 -4.24
C GLU A 47 6.91 -11.58 -3.51
N THR A 48 7.43 -12.37 -2.56
CA THR A 48 6.64 -13.18 -1.62
C THR A 48 5.59 -12.32 -0.91
N GLY A 49 4.38 -12.87 -0.73
CA GLY A 49 3.24 -12.18 -0.14
C GLY A 49 2.38 -11.41 -1.14
N THR A 50 2.82 -11.27 -2.40
CA THR A 50 1.96 -10.73 -3.47
C THR A 50 0.77 -11.66 -3.68
N TRP A 51 -0.42 -11.09 -3.86
CA TRP A 51 -1.67 -11.84 -3.91
C TRP A 51 -2.55 -11.52 -5.12
N MET A 52 -3.42 -12.47 -5.44
CA MET A 52 -4.58 -12.30 -6.32
C MET A 52 -5.81 -12.96 -5.68
N LEU A 53 -6.99 -12.45 -6.00
CA LEU A 53 -8.27 -13.11 -5.75
C LEU A 53 -8.96 -13.34 -7.08
N ILE A 54 -9.33 -14.58 -7.35
CA ILE A 54 -9.90 -15.01 -8.62
C ILE A 54 -11.25 -15.65 -8.34
N ASP A 55 -12.29 -15.14 -8.98
CA ASP A 55 -13.61 -15.76 -9.04
C ASP A 55 -13.98 -16.10 -10.50
N GLU A 56 -15.22 -16.53 -10.73
CA GLU A 56 -15.70 -16.90 -12.09
C GLU A 56 -15.71 -15.71 -13.06
N GLN A 57 -15.85 -14.47 -12.57
CA GLN A 57 -16.09 -13.27 -13.36
C GLN A 57 -14.88 -12.37 -13.44
N GLN A 58 -14.07 -12.28 -12.40
CA GLN A 58 -13.01 -11.28 -12.28
C GLN A 58 -11.73 -11.84 -11.65
N CYS A 59 -10.66 -11.09 -11.85
CA CYS A 59 -9.38 -11.27 -11.19
C CYS A 59 -8.99 -9.95 -10.53
N LEU A 60 -8.74 -9.96 -9.23
CA LEU A 60 -8.27 -8.82 -8.45
C LEU A 60 -6.83 -9.08 -8.02
N GLY A 61 -5.99 -8.06 -7.99
CA GLY A 61 -4.56 -8.21 -7.74
C GLY A 61 -3.79 -8.60 -9.01
N THR A 62 -2.47 -8.81 -8.90
CA THR A 62 -1.59 -9.21 -10.02
C THR A 62 -0.30 -9.84 -9.54
N LEU A 63 0.16 -10.89 -10.22
CA LEU A 63 1.49 -11.49 -10.01
C LEU A 63 2.55 -10.93 -10.97
N GLY A 64 2.27 -9.81 -11.62
CA GLY A 64 3.20 -9.12 -12.52
C GLY A 64 2.87 -9.28 -14.00
N GLY A 65 1.76 -9.93 -14.35
CA GLY A 65 1.31 -10.15 -15.72
C GLY A 65 2.07 -11.27 -16.46
N GLY A 66 1.83 -11.37 -17.74
CA GLY A 66 2.50 -12.33 -18.61
C GLY A 66 1.97 -13.76 -18.49
N GLU A 67 2.77 -14.73 -18.98
CA GLU A 67 2.37 -16.12 -19.12
C GLU A 67 2.15 -16.80 -17.76
N VAL A 68 2.96 -16.49 -16.75
CA VAL A 68 2.81 -17.08 -15.40
C VAL A 68 1.47 -16.70 -14.79
N GLU A 69 1.10 -15.43 -14.85
CA GLU A 69 -0.21 -14.97 -14.33
C GLU A 69 -1.35 -15.65 -15.08
N ARG A 70 -1.24 -15.80 -16.41
CA ARG A 70 -2.22 -16.53 -17.23
C ARG A 70 -2.37 -18.00 -16.79
N MET A 71 -1.24 -18.68 -16.49
CA MET A 71 -1.26 -20.06 -15.99
C MET A 71 -1.89 -20.16 -14.61
N VAL A 72 -1.53 -19.25 -13.72
CA VAL A 72 -2.11 -19.16 -12.36
C VAL A 72 -3.63 -18.93 -12.41
N ILE A 73 -4.10 -18.03 -13.27
CA ILE A 73 -5.54 -17.80 -13.47
C ILE A 73 -6.23 -19.05 -14.02
N ALA A 74 -5.61 -19.76 -14.96
CA ALA A 74 -6.17 -21.00 -15.51
C ALA A 74 -6.28 -22.08 -14.41
N GLU A 75 -5.25 -22.24 -13.59
CA GLU A 75 -5.25 -23.18 -12.47
C GLU A 75 -6.36 -22.87 -11.45
N ALA A 76 -6.49 -21.61 -11.05
CA ALA A 76 -7.55 -21.17 -10.15
C ALA A 76 -8.97 -21.41 -10.74
N ARG A 77 -9.13 -21.22 -12.03
CA ARG A 77 -10.40 -21.49 -12.73
C ARG A 77 -10.73 -22.97 -12.84
N ASP A 78 -9.74 -23.84 -12.98
CA ASP A 78 -9.93 -25.28 -12.94
C ASP A 78 -10.42 -25.75 -11.56
N LEU A 79 -9.94 -25.14 -10.48
CA LEU A 79 -10.48 -25.36 -9.14
C LEU A 79 -11.95 -24.89 -9.04
N LEU A 80 -12.26 -23.69 -9.52
CA LEU A 80 -13.64 -23.14 -9.49
C LEU A 80 -14.61 -23.97 -10.32
N ALA A 81 -14.18 -24.47 -11.48
CA ALA A 81 -14.98 -25.31 -12.37
C ALA A 81 -15.19 -26.74 -11.86
N GLY A 82 -14.50 -27.15 -10.79
CA GLY A 82 -14.54 -28.52 -10.27
C GLY A 82 -13.73 -29.53 -11.08
N ASN A 83 -12.84 -29.07 -11.95
CA ASN A 83 -11.91 -29.92 -12.70
C ASN A 83 -10.77 -30.47 -11.80
N LYS A 84 -10.59 -29.86 -10.63
CA LYS A 84 -9.64 -30.25 -9.59
C LYS A 84 -10.31 -30.28 -8.24
N ASP A 85 -9.70 -30.98 -7.29
CA ASP A 85 -10.18 -31.06 -5.92
C ASP A 85 -10.17 -29.66 -5.28
N TRP A 86 -11.30 -29.29 -4.64
CA TRP A 86 -11.46 -28.02 -3.91
C TRP A 86 -10.69 -28.06 -2.61
N ARG A 87 -9.36 -27.90 -2.73
CA ARG A 87 -8.43 -27.93 -1.59
C ARG A 87 -7.20 -27.05 -1.86
N ARG A 88 -6.53 -26.62 -0.80
CA ARG A 88 -5.28 -25.89 -0.88
C ARG A 88 -4.24 -26.68 -1.65
N SER A 89 -3.49 -25.99 -2.53
CA SER A 89 -2.35 -26.55 -3.24
C SER A 89 -1.20 -25.56 -3.34
N ASN A 90 0.01 -26.07 -3.62
CA ASN A 90 1.19 -25.26 -3.88
C ASN A 90 1.82 -25.75 -5.19
N GLU A 91 1.95 -24.83 -6.15
CA GLU A 91 2.51 -25.10 -7.46
C GLU A 91 3.78 -24.28 -7.69
N LYS A 92 4.74 -24.89 -8.40
CA LYS A 92 6.00 -24.22 -8.77
C LYS A 92 6.02 -23.89 -10.23
N PHE A 93 6.29 -22.62 -10.54
CA PHE A 93 6.39 -22.10 -11.90
C PHE A 93 7.84 -21.71 -12.17
N GLN A 94 8.47 -22.39 -13.13
CA GLN A 94 9.81 -22.04 -13.63
C GLN A 94 9.67 -20.86 -14.61
N LEU A 95 10.36 -19.76 -14.31
CA LEU A 95 10.40 -18.57 -15.15
C LEU A 95 11.57 -18.74 -16.12
N GLY A 96 11.28 -18.91 -17.40
CA GLY A 96 12.34 -19.13 -18.37
C GLY A 96 11.92 -18.77 -19.80
N PRO A 97 12.83 -18.96 -20.77
CA PRO A 97 12.57 -18.66 -22.18
C PRO A 97 11.35 -19.40 -22.73
N ASP A 98 11.05 -20.59 -22.21
CA ASP A 98 9.88 -21.39 -22.62
C ASP A 98 8.55 -20.72 -22.28
N LEU A 99 8.56 -19.79 -21.31
CA LEU A 99 7.40 -18.94 -20.95
C LEU A 99 7.50 -17.53 -21.55
N GLY A 100 8.42 -17.29 -22.48
CA GLY A 100 8.65 -15.97 -23.06
C GLY A 100 9.12 -14.91 -22.06
N GLN A 101 9.72 -15.33 -20.94
CA GLN A 101 10.21 -14.43 -19.89
C GLN A 101 11.73 -14.40 -19.85
N CYS A 102 12.30 -13.19 -19.73
CA CYS A 102 13.74 -12.97 -19.57
C CYS A 102 14.23 -13.33 -18.16
N CYS A 103 13.32 -13.56 -17.21
CA CYS A 103 13.63 -13.88 -15.81
C CYS A 103 13.89 -15.39 -15.68
N GLY A 104 15.10 -15.79 -15.27
CA GLY A 104 15.47 -17.19 -15.04
C GLY A 104 15.15 -17.70 -13.63
N GLY A 105 14.15 -17.10 -12.95
CA GLY A 105 13.79 -17.46 -11.57
C GLY A 105 12.76 -18.59 -11.45
N MET A 106 12.35 -18.87 -10.22
CA MET A 106 11.27 -19.80 -9.87
C MET A 106 10.32 -19.09 -8.91
N MET A 107 9.02 -19.29 -9.10
CA MET A 107 7.97 -18.80 -8.21
C MET A 107 7.14 -19.97 -7.70
N ALA A 108 7.02 -20.09 -6.38
CA ALA A 108 6.08 -20.99 -5.74
C ALA A 108 4.80 -20.23 -5.42
N VAL A 109 3.67 -20.78 -5.84
CA VAL A 109 2.35 -20.15 -5.71
C VAL A 109 1.44 -21.03 -4.89
N LEU A 110 0.86 -20.45 -3.83
CA LEU A 110 -0.18 -21.04 -3.02
C LEU A 110 -1.55 -20.73 -3.63
N PHE A 111 -2.39 -21.73 -3.74
CA PHE A 111 -3.81 -21.61 -4.07
C PHE A 111 -4.64 -21.98 -2.85
N GLU A 112 -5.41 -21.04 -2.32
CA GLU A 112 -6.32 -21.23 -1.20
C GLU A 112 -7.76 -21.08 -1.68
N PRO A 113 -8.53 -22.18 -1.81
CA PRO A 113 -9.95 -22.13 -2.09
C PRO A 113 -10.72 -21.49 -0.93
N VAL A 114 -11.63 -20.58 -1.25
CA VAL A 114 -12.46 -19.84 -0.31
C VAL A 114 -13.93 -20.03 -0.67
N ASP A 115 -14.72 -20.45 0.32
CA ASP A 115 -16.16 -20.56 0.28
C ASP A 115 -16.75 -20.21 1.67
N GLU A 116 -18.02 -20.54 1.91
CA GLU A 116 -18.69 -20.28 3.18
C GLU A 116 -18.00 -20.94 4.39
N THR A 117 -17.28 -22.05 4.21
CA THR A 117 -16.54 -22.72 5.30
C THR A 117 -15.29 -21.96 5.74
N SER A 118 -14.90 -20.95 4.99
CA SER A 118 -13.74 -20.08 5.27
C SER A 118 -14.08 -18.90 6.19
N LEU A 119 -15.35 -18.67 6.52
CA LEU A 119 -15.82 -17.48 7.25
C LEU A 119 -15.16 -17.32 8.61
N ASP A 120 -14.96 -18.41 9.36
CA ASP A 120 -14.40 -18.32 10.72
C ASP A 120 -12.98 -17.73 10.70
N TRP A 121 -12.07 -18.32 9.94
CA TRP A 121 -10.69 -17.83 9.91
C TRP A 121 -10.55 -16.47 9.20
N LEU A 122 -11.43 -16.14 8.23
CA LEU A 122 -11.45 -14.83 7.59
C LEU A 122 -11.94 -13.75 8.55
N SER A 123 -12.94 -14.06 9.40
CA SER A 123 -13.40 -13.15 10.44
C SER A 123 -12.30 -12.87 11.48
N ASP A 124 -11.60 -13.93 11.91
CA ASP A 124 -10.43 -13.79 12.79
C ASP A 124 -9.34 -12.92 12.11
N ALA A 125 -9.05 -13.15 10.82
CA ALA A 125 -8.07 -12.37 10.08
C ALA A 125 -8.45 -10.88 9.97
N LEU A 126 -9.74 -10.55 9.83
CA LEU A 126 -10.21 -9.16 9.84
C LEU A 126 -9.93 -8.45 11.17
N THR A 127 -10.05 -9.17 12.30
CA THR A 127 -9.78 -8.59 13.63
C THR A 127 -8.29 -8.37 13.87
N GLU A 128 -7.43 -9.16 13.23
CA GLU A 128 -5.97 -9.09 13.37
C GLU A 128 -5.28 -8.22 12.30
N VAL A 129 -6.04 -7.58 11.41
CA VAL A 129 -5.48 -6.59 10.47
C VAL A 129 -4.75 -5.49 11.24
N ALA A 130 -3.53 -5.18 10.82
CA ALA A 130 -2.56 -4.26 11.38
C ALA A 130 -1.67 -4.82 12.51
N GLN A 131 -1.89 -6.04 13.01
CA GLN A 131 -1.07 -6.58 14.11
C GLN A 131 -0.80 -8.09 14.04
N GLY A 132 -1.34 -8.80 13.05
CA GLY A 132 -1.25 -10.26 13.00
C GLY A 132 -0.71 -10.81 11.68
N TYR A 133 -0.81 -12.12 11.56
CA TYR A 133 -0.47 -12.86 10.34
C TYR A 133 -1.31 -14.14 10.22
N VAL A 134 -1.38 -14.68 9.01
CA VAL A 134 -2.06 -15.94 8.71
C VAL A 134 -1.02 -16.99 8.30
N LEU A 135 -1.15 -18.18 8.88
CA LEU A 135 -0.38 -19.36 8.52
C LEU A 135 -1.21 -20.26 7.61
N PHE A 136 -0.75 -20.45 6.39
CA PHE A 136 -1.31 -21.41 5.45
C PHE A 136 -0.42 -22.65 5.44
N PRO A 137 -0.87 -23.82 5.93
CA PRO A 137 -0.09 -25.05 5.87
C PRO A 137 0.30 -25.39 4.43
N VAL A 138 1.58 -25.74 4.19
CA VAL A 138 2.08 -26.10 2.85
C VAL A 138 1.61 -27.50 2.47
N GLY A 139 1.33 -27.71 1.18
CA GLY A 139 0.91 -28.98 0.60
C GLY A 139 -0.59 -29.05 0.33
N HIS A 140 -1.04 -30.22 -0.13
CA HIS A 140 -2.45 -30.50 -0.37
C HIS A 140 -3.15 -30.75 0.97
N SER A 141 -3.77 -29.73 1.54
CA SER A 141 -4.36 -29.81 2.88
C SER A 141 -5.74 -29.14 2.89
N ASN A 142 -6.66 -29.76 3.64
CA ASN A 142 -7.97 -29.19 3.97
C ASN A 142 -7.97 -28.52 5.35
N SER A 143 -6.81 -28.48 6.05
CA SER A 143 -6.74 -27.79 7.34
C SER A 143 -6.96 -26.30 7.14
N ALA A 144 -7.83 -25.70 7.93
CA ALA A 144 -8.05 -24.27 7.89
C ALA A 144 -6.76 -23.48 8.14
N PRO A 145 -6.57 -22.31 7.50
CA PRO A 145 -5.53 -21.38 7.87
C PRO A 145 -5.63 -21.00 9.36
N LYS A 146 -4.48 -20.67 9.97
CA LYS A 146 -4.43 -20.26 11.38
C LYS A 146 -4.08 -18.78 11.45
N VAL A 147 -4.96 -18.02 12.08
CA VAL A 147 -4.74 -16.60 12.36
C VAL A 147 -3.98 -16.45 13.66
N MET A 148 -3.00 -15.61 13.69
CA MET A 148 -2.10 -15.39 14.82
C MET A 148 -1.93 -13.90 15.08
N SER A 149 -1.91 -13.51 16.35
CA SER A 149 -1.64 -12.15 16.79
C SER A 149 -0.15 -11.93 17.03
N GLY A 150 0.31 -10.69 16.84
CA GLY A 150 1.67 -10.27 17.15
C GLY A 150 2.73 -10.67 16.12
N ASP A 151 3.99 -10.61 16.54
CA ASP A 151 5.15 -10.82 15.67
C ASP A 151 5.33 -12.28 15.25
N ILE A 152 5.87 -12.48 14.05
CA ILE A 152 6.23 -13.82 13.57
C ILE A 152 7.39 -14.37 14.40
N PRO A 153 7.24 -15.53 15.08
CA PRO A 153 8.33 -16.17 15.78
C PRO A 153 9.49 -16.55 14.85
N GLU A 154 10.73 -16.29 15.27
CA GLU A 154 11.94 -16.54 14.43
C GLU A 154 12.07 -17.98 13.92
N ASN A 155 11.57 -18.96 14.68
CA ASN A 155 11.60 -20.36 14.31
C ASN A 155 10.61 -20.75 13.21
N LEU A 156 9.53 -19.99 13.02
CA LEU A 156 8.54 -20.23 11.95
C LEU A 156 9.12 -19.96 10.55
N ASN A 157 9.97 -18.96 10.42
CA ASN A 157 10.61 -18.60 9.15
C ASN A 157 11.57 -19.69 8.59
N ARG A 158 11.90 -20.70 9.40
CA ARG A 158 12.86 -21.77 9.02
C ARG A 158 12.22 -23.13 8.76
N SER A 159 10.96 -23.31 9.11
CA SER A 159 10.37 -24.67 9.15
C SER A 159 9.78 -25.16 7.82
N GLY A 160 9.68 -24.33 6.79
CA GLY A 160 9.19 -24.73 5.45
C GLY A 160 7.78 -25.36 5.42
N GLY A 161 7.08 -25.43 6.57
CA GLY A 161 5.82 -26.14 6.72
C GLY A 161 4.56 -25.28 6.52
N ALA A 162 4.72 -23.96 6.37
CA ALA A 162 3.59 -23.05 6.13
C ALA A 162 4.02 -21.83 5.32
N HIS A 163 3.10 -21.29 4.50
CA HIS A 163 3.22 -19.95 3.97
C HIS A 163 2.67 -18.96 5.02
N ILE A 164 3.42 -17.87 5.24
CA ILE A 164 3.08 -16.83 6.21
C ILE A 164 2.67 -15.58 5.44
N GLN A 165 1.42 -15.14 5.65
CA GLN A 165 0.92 -13.91 5.08
C GLN A 165 0.71 -12.87 6.18
N LEU A 166 1.48 -11.77 6.14
CA LEU A 166 1.31 -10.65 7.07
C LEU A 166 -0.04 -9.96 6.86
N LEU A 167 -0.65 -9.56 7.97
CA LEU A 167 -1.88 -8.75 8.01
C LEU A 167 -1.57 -7.28 8.30
N ILE A 168 -0.39 -6.81 7.90
CA ILE A 168 0.09 -5.45 8.13
C ILE A 168 0.10 -4.69 6.80
N ASP A 169 -0.55 -3.54 6.78
CA ASP A 169 -0.48 -2.61 5.66
C ASP A 169 0.67 -1.62 5.88
N GLU A 170 1.85 -1.99 5.37
CA GLU A 170 3.07 -1.17 5.43
C GLU A 170 3.12 -0.05 4.37
N ARG A 171 2.04 0.17 3.64
CA ARG A 171 2.01 1.28 2.67
C ARG A 171 2.16 2.60 3.40
N PRO A 172 3.00 3.53 2.90
CA PRO A 172 3.12 4.85 3.48
C PRO A 172 1.78 5.56 3.58
N ARG A 173 1.51 6.18 4.74
CA ARG A 173 0.34 7.03 4.95
C ARG A 173 0.68 8.47 4.59
N VAL A 174 -0.02 9.00 3.60
CA VAL A 174 0.13 10.38 3.13
C VAL A 174 -1.15 11.15 3.43
N VAL A 175 -1.02 12.32 4.04
CA VAL A 175 -2.14 13.21 4.33
C VAL A 175 -2.03 14.46 3.48
N LEU A 176 -3.08 14.78 2.75
CA LEU A 176 -3.18 15.93 1.88
C LEU A 176 -4.23 16.90 2.40
N TYR A 177 -3.82 18.10 2.76
CA TYR A 177 -4.73 19.19 3.06
C TYR A 177 -4.99 20.01 1.80
N GLY A 178 -6.21 19.89 1.27
CA GLY A 178 -6.69 20.61 0.10
C GLY A 178 -7.13 19.72 -1.07
N GLY A 179 -8.45 19.65 -1.30
CA GLY A 179 -9.10 18.88 -2.38
C GLY A 179 -9.28 19.66 -3.70
N GLY A 180 -8.54 20.75 -3.94
CA GLY A 180 -8.62 21.55 -5.17
C GLY A 180 -8.03 20.83 -6.39
N HIS A 181 -7.85 21.56 -7.51
CA HIS A 181 -7.39 20.97 -8.78
C HIS A 181 -6.07 20.16 -8.66
N VAL A 182 -5.09 20.67 -7.93
CA VAL A 182 -3.82 19.93 -7.71
C VAL A 182 -4.07 18.76 -6.77
N GLY A 183 -4.88 18.92 -5.72
CA GLY A 183 -5.24 17.84 -4.80
C GLY A 183 -5.91 16.66 -5.52
N ARG A 184 -6.83 16.93 -6.45
CA ARG A 184 -7.45 15.89 -7.30
C ARG A 184 -6.42 15.17 -8.17
N ALA A 185 -5.46 15.89 -8.75
CA ALA A 185 -4.39 15.29 -9.54
C ALA A 185 -3.46 14.41 -8.68
N ILE A 186 -3.12 14.86 -7.47
CA ILE A 186 -2.37 14.07 -6.47
C ILE A 186 -3.14 12.78 -6.15
N ALA A 187 -4.45 12.87 -5.89
CA ALA A 187 -5.27 11.71 -5.58
C ALA A 187 -5.40 10.73 -6.77
N ALA A 188 -5.52 11.25 -7.99
CA ALA A 188 -5.58 10.42 -9.20
C ALA A 188 -4.30 9.60 -9.42
N VAL A 189 -3.13 10.18 -9.15
CA VAL A 189 -1.84 9.46 -9.21
C VAL A 189 -1.72 8.48 -8.06
N ALA A 190 -2.10 8.88 -6.83
CA ALA A 190 -2.08 8.01 -5.64
C ALA A 190 -2.89 6.74 -5.84
N ALA A 191 -4.02 6.82 -6.55
CA ALA A 191 -4.87 5.67 -6.86
C ALA A 191 -4.12 4.53 -7.59
N GLN A 192 -2.99 4.82 -8.23
CA GLN A 192 -2.14 3.85 -8.93
C GLN A 192 -0.88 3.47 -8.13
N MET A 193 -0.72 3.99 -6.92
CA MET A 193 0.53 3.85 -6.15
C MET A 193 0.32 3.01 -4.89
N PRO A 194 1.38 2.34 -4.39
CA PRO A 194 1.33 1.60 -3.14
C PRO A 194 1.44 2.53 -1.93
N VAL A 195 0.46 3.43 -1.78
CA VAL A 195 0.34 4.39 -0.67
C VAL A 195 -1.10 4.42 -0.15
N ARG A 196 -1.31 4.93 1.05
CA ARG A 196 -2.62 5.28 1.59
C ARG A 196 -2.72 6.80 1.63
N LEU A 197 -3.61 7.37 0.84
CA LEU A 197 -3.84 8.81 0.79
C LEU A 197 -5.13 9.19 1.52
N GLU A 198 -5.02 10.14 2.44
CA GLU A 198 -6.13 10.79 3.11
C GLU A 198 -6.20 12.25 2.65
N VAL A 199 -7.30 12.65 2.02
CA VAL A 199 -7.52 14.03 1.56
C VAL A 199 -8.44 14.74 2.52
N VAL A 200 -7.94 15.80 3.14
CA VAL A 200 -8.65 16.61 4.14
C VAL A 200 -8.98 17.98 3.56
N ASP A 201 -10.23 18.38 3.59
CA ASP A 201 -10.66 19.75 3.20
C ASP A 201 -11.83 20.18 4.09
N GLU A 202 -11.98 21.51 4.28
CA GLU A 202 -13.11 22.11 4.98
C GLU A 202 -14.33 22.31 4.07
N ARG A 203 -14.17 22.12 2.76
CA ARG A 203 -15.20 22.24 1.75
C ARG A 203 -15.63 20.87 1.26
N GLN A 204 -16.85 20.47 1.58
CA GLN A 204 -17.41 19.18 1.17
C GLN A 204 -17.42 18.99 -0.36
N GLU A 205 -17.71 20.07 -1.11
CA GLU A 205 -17.73 20.06 -2.58
C GLU A 205 -16.34 19.78 -3.18
N ALA A 206 -15.26 20.21 -2.54
CA ALA A 206 -13.91 19.92 -3.00
C ALA A 206 -13.53 18.43 -2.84
N LEU A 207 -14.09 17.77 -1.83
CA LEU A 207 -13.89 16.34 -1.58
C LEU A 207 -14.71 15.45 -2.51
N ALA A 208 -15.89 15.93 -2.94
CA ALA A 208 -16.78 15.18 -3.82
C ALA A 208 -16.13 14.87 -5.20
N ASP A 209 -15.20 15.71 -5.63
CA ASP A 209 -14.49 15.57 -6.90
C ASP A 209 -13.19 14.74 -6.78
N ILE A 210 -12.83 14.25 -5.60
CA ILE A 210 -11.66 13.39 -5.42
C ILE A 210 -11.91 12.03 -6.05
N PRO A 211 -10.99 11.51 -6.89
CA PRO A 211 -11.12 10.18 -7.49
C PRO A 211 -11.24 9.09 -6.42
N LEU A 212 -12.28 8.27 -6.52
CA LEU A 212 -12.48 7.13 -5.62
C LEU A 212 -11.49 6.01 -5.95
N ALA A 213 -10.80 5.51 -4.94
CA ALA A 213 -9.94 4.33 -5.01
C ALA A 213 -9.83 3.68 -3.62
N PRO A 214 -9.55 2.37 -3.52
CA PRO A 214 -9.45 1.67 -2.23
C PRO A 214 -8.41 2.27 -1.27
N ASN A 215 -7.37 2.90 -1.81
CA ASN A 215 -6.29 3.53 -1.05
C ASN A 215 -6.41 5.06 -0.94
N VAL A 216 -7.51 5.64 -1.40
CA VAL A 216 -7.78 7.09 -1.32
C VAL A 216 -9.03 7.32 -0.49
N THR A 217 -8.91 8.04 0.60
CA THR A 217 -10.01 8.39 1.49
C THR A 217 -10.18 9.90 1.56
N THR A 218 -11.39 10.36 1.81
CA THR A 218 -11.69 11.78 1.98
C THR A 218 -12.21 12.04 3.39
N VAL A 219 -11.78 13.14 4.00
CA VAL A 219 -12.12 13.52 5.36
C VAL A 219 -12.53 14.98 5.39
N HIS A 220 -13.81 15.23 5.59
CA HIS A 220 -14.31 16.58 5.83
C HIS A 220 -13.96 17.04 7.25
N ARG A 221 -13.38 18.24 7.38
CA ARG A 221 -13.06 18.86 8.66
C ARG A 221 -13.28 20.36 8.56
N ASP A 222 -14.22 20.90 9.37
CA ASP A 222 -14.47 22.35 9.46
C ASP A 222 -13.24 23.12 9.96
N ASN A 223 -12.36 22.45 10.71
CA ASN A 223 -11.13 23.02 11.22
C ASN A 223 -9.92 22.11 10.95
N PRO A 224 -9.33 22.14 9.74
CA PRO A 224 -8.16 21.34 9.40
C PRO A 224 -6.96 21.50 10.36
N PRO A 225 -6.64 22.65 10.94
CA PRO A 225 -5.62 22.78 11.96
C PRO A 225 -5.84 21.92 13.21
N SER A 226 -7.07 21.74 13.67
CA SER A 226 -7.34 20.82 14.80
C SER A 226 -7.03 19.38 14.41
N HIS A 227 -7.40 18.94 13.22
CA HIS A 227 -7.03 17.64 12.69
C HIS A 227 -5.50 17.48 12.60
N ALA A 228 -4.79 18.50 12.07
CA ALA A 228 -3.33 18.49 11.99
C ALA A 228 -2.65 18.39 13.36
N LYS A 229 -3.21 19.03 14.39
CA LYS A 229 -2.71 18.94 15.76
C LYS A 229 -2.78 17.50 16.30
N GLU A 230 -3.87 16.81 16.02
CA GLU A 230 -4.12 15.43 16.47
C GLU A 230 -3.49 14.37 15.57
N LEU A 231 -3.00 14.76 14.38
CA LEU A 231 -2.43 13.84 13.40
C LEU A 231 -1.24 13.08 13.98
N ALA A 232 -1.30 11.77 13.90
CA ALA A 232 -0.21 10.85 14.24
C ALA A 232 -0.05 9.79 13.16
N GLY A 233 1.16 9.22 13.03
CA GLY A 233 1.44 8.11 12.13
C GLY A 233 1.28 8.44 10.63
N ALA A 234 1.52 9.69 10.22
CA ALA A 234 1.61 10.08 8.82
C ALA A 234 3.08 10.13 8.39
N ASP A 235 3.43 9.40 7.33
CA ASP A 235 4.79 9.39 6.79
C ASP A 235 5.10 10.65 5.98
N ALA A 236 4.08 11.19 5.29
CA ALA A 236 4.20 12.42 4.51
C ALA A 236 2.94 13.28 4.63
N VAL A 237 3.12 14.59 4.60
CA VAL A 237 2.02 15.56 4.59
C VAL A 237 2.20 16.57 3.47
N LEU A 238 1.13 16.83 2.73
CA LEU A 238 1.05 17.84 1.69
C LEU A 238 0.09 18.94 2.10
N ILE A 239 0.50 20.19 1.96
CA ILE A 239 -0.31 21.38 2.25
C ILE A 239 -0.53 22.16 0.96
N MET A 240 -1.76 22.18 0.47
CA MET A 240 -2.14 22.88 -0.75
C MET A 240 -3.60 23.37 -0.71
N THR A 241 -3.94 24.05 0.39
CA THR A 241 -5.30 24.56 0.58
C THR A 241 -5.58 25.76 -0.32
N HIS A 242 -6.81 26.23 -0.34
CA HIS A 242 -7.22 27.44 -1.05
C HIS A 242 -6.78 28.75 -0.37
N SER A 243 -6.25 28.67 0.86
CA SER A 243 -5.96 29.83 1.71
C SER A 243 -4.52 29.82 2.22
N HIS A 244 -3.75 30.87 1.92
CA HIS A 244 -2.40 31.04 2.47
C HIS A 244 -2.37 31.11 3.99
N GLY A 245 -3.41 31.67 4.64
CA GLY A 245 -3.51 31.73 6.09
C GLY A 245 -3.75 30.35 6.71
N LEU A 246 -4.53 29.50 6.04
CA LEU A 246 -4.76 28.13 6.45
C LEU A 246 -3.49 27.29 6.26
N ASP A 247 -2.82 27.43 5.10
CA ASP A 247 -1.53 26.77 4.84
C ASP A 247 -0.51 27.08 5.93
N TYR A 248 -0.43 28.36 6.37
CA TYR A 248 0.52 28.76 7.40
C TYR A 248 0.22 28.11 8.75
N ARG A 249 -1.06 28.13 9.18
CA ARG A 249 -1.48 27.46 10.42
C ARG A 249 -1.22 25.96 10.39
N LEU A 250 -1.42 25.30 9.25
CA LEU A 250 -1.08 23.90 9.08
C LEU A 250 0.42 23.65 9.21
N CYS A 251 1.26 24.49 8.59
CA CYS A 251 2.71 24.40 8.77
C CYS A 251 3.12 24.52 10.23
N GLN A 252 2.54 25.46 11.00
CA GLN A 252 2.81 25.62 12.44
C GLN A 252 2.49 24.36 13.25
N MET A 253 1.38 23.67 12.92
CA MET A 253 0.95 22.47 13.65
C MET A 253 1.79 21.23 13.32
N LEU A 254 2.39 21.19 12.12
CA LEU A 254 2.99 19.98 11.57
C LEU A 254 4.53 19.98 11.60
N ILE A 255 5.17 21.16 11.59
CA ILE A 255 6.61 21.27 11.39
C ILE A 255 7.45 20.61 12.49
N GLY A 256 6.94 20.60 13.73
CA GLY A 256 7.58 19.96 14.90
C GLY A 256 7.26 18.48 15.07
N LYS A 257 6.45 17.84 14.20
CA LYS A 257 6.08 16.43 14.35
C LYS A 257 7.19 15.51 13.82
N PRO A 258 7.86 14.71 14.68
CA PRO A 258 9.02 13.91 14.30
C PRO A 258 8.68 12.78 13.33
N ASP A 259 7.46 12.26 13.38
CA ASP A 259 7.01 11.09 12.60
C ASP A 259 6.78 11.41 11.10
N ILE A 260 6.73 12.71 10.73
CA ILE A 260 6.54 13.15 9.35
C ILE A 260 7.90 13.22 8.66
N PHE A 261 8.19 12.29 7.75
CA PHE A 261 9.44 12.30 6.97
C PHE A 261 9.45 13.34 5.86
N TYR A 262 8.27 13.70 5.33
CA TYR A 262 8.11 14.70 4.28
C TYR A 262 6.97 15.67 4.59
N LEU A 263 7.28 16.96 4.72
CA LEU A 263 6.30 18.03 4.88
C LEU A 263 6.40 18.98 3.67
N GLY A 264 5.46 18.86 2.75
CA GLY A 264 5.43 19.61 1.48
C GLY A 264 4.40 20.73 1.47
N LEU A 265 4.80 21.91 1.02
CA LEU A 265 3.91 23.07 0.83
C LEU A 265 3.90 23.49 -0.64
N ILE A 266 2.71 23.60 -1.22
CA ILE A 266 2.57 24.21 -2.54
C ILE A 266 2.82 25.70 -2.47
N GLY A 267 3.64 26.22 -3.36
CA GLY A 267 3.91 27.66 -3.39
C GLY A 267 5.05 28.05 -4.30
N SER A 268 5.40 29.32 -4.24
CA SER A 268 6.58 29.90 -4.89
C SER A 268 7.73 30.04 -3.88
N ALA A 269 8.93 30.28 -4.37
CA ALA A 269 10.07 30.65 -3.52
C ALA A 269 9.77 31.86 -2.62
N THR A 270 8.99 32.81 -3.11
CA THR A 270 8.55 33.98 -2.32
C THR A 270 7.63 33.57 -1.16
N LYS A 271 6.68 32.64 -1.39
CA LYS A 271 5.82 32.10 -0.31
C LYS A 271 6.66 31.33 0.70
N ALA A 272 7.62 30.50 0.24
CA ALA A 272 8.54 29.77 1.09
C ALA A 272 9.31 30.71 2.03
N ALA A 273 9.97 31.75 1.47
CA ALA A 273 10.74 32.73 2.25
C ALA A 273 9.88 33.44 3.31
N ARG A 274 8.64 33.81 2.95
CA ARG A 274 7.69 34.43 3.88
C ARG A 274 7.31 33.49 5.02
N PHE A 275 7.02 32.21 4.73
CA PHE A 275 6.62 31.21 5.73
C PHE A 275 7.79 30.87 6.66
N ILE A 276 8.96 30.65 6.11
CA ILE A 276 10.20 30.41 6.87
C ILE A 276 10.48 31.57 7.85
N SER A 277 10.42 32.82 7.35
CA SER A 277 10.60 34.00 8.21
C SER A 277 9.55 34.10 9.33
N GLY A 278 8.28 33.76 9.04
CA GLY A 278 7.22 33.74 10.03
C GLY A 278 7.45 32.69 11.12
N LEU A 279 7.66 31.43 10.70
CA LEU A 279 7.90 30.29 11.60
C LEU A 279 9.13 30.53 12.53
N SER A 280 10.21 31.08 11.97
CA SER A 280 11.40 31.44 12.75
C SER A 280 11.10 32.50 13.83
N LYS A 281 10.30 33.53 13.51
CA LYS A 281 9.88 34.55 14.47
C LYS A 281 9.00 34.00 15.59
N GLU A 282 8.28 32.92 15.33
CA GLU A 282 7.42 32.24 16.30
C GLU A 282 8.16 31.16 17.11
N GLY A 283 9.47 31.02 16.92
CA GLY A 283 10.34 30.18 17.74
C GLY A 283 10.58 28.78 17.19
N CYS A 284 10.16 28.47 15.95
CA CYS A 284 10.56 27.22 15.32
C CYS A 284 12.08 27.18 15.11
N SER A 285 12.70 26.08 15.42
CA SER A 285 14.15 25.88 15.28
C SER A 285 14.56 25.84 13.79
N ALA A 286 15.82 26.10 13.50
CA ALA A 286 16.35 25.97 12.15
C ALA A 286 16.22 24.54 11.61
N GLU A 287 16.37 23.53 12.48
CA GLU A 287 16.22 22.13 12.13
C GLU A 287 14.78 21.80 11.72
N GLU A 288 13.79 22.24 12.50
CA GLU A 288 12.38 22.08 12.13
C GLU A 288 12.05 22.74 10.79
N ILE A 289 12.54 23.97 10.59
CA ILE A 289 12.29 24.74 9.36
C ILE A 289 12.88 24.04 8.12
N THR A 290 14.04 23.39 8.21
CA THR A 290 14.64 22.66 7.11
C THR A 290 13.80 21.48 6.63
N ARG A 291 12.87 21.00 7.44
CA ARG A 291 11.95 19.90 7.09
C ARG A 291 10.81 20.35 6.15
N LEU A 292 10.59 21.66 6.03
CA LEU A 292 9.55 22.19 5.13
C LEU A 292 10.07 22.26 3.69
N THR A 293 9.55 21.43 2.81
CA THR A 293 9.81 21.45 1.39
C THR A 293 8.83 22.42 0.69
N CYS A 294 9.34 23.53 0.17
CA CYS A 294 8.54 24.50 -0.59
C CYS A 294 9.40 25.23 -1.63
N PRO A 295 9.02 25.24 -2.91
CA PRO A 295 7.87 24.59 -3.51
C PRO A 295 8.02 23.06 -3.59
N ILE A 296 6.88 22.33 -3.49
CA ILE A 296 6.86 20.88 -3.72
C ILE A 296 7.23 20.56 -5.16
N GLY A 297 7.91 19.41 -5.35
CA GLY A 297 8.22 18.90 -6.68
C GLY A 297 9.27 19.71 -7.45
N ALA A 298 10.07 20.53 -6.74
CA ALA A 298 11.06 21.42 -7.37
C ALA A 298 12.15 20.68 -8.17
N GLY A 299 12.45 19.43 -7.81
CA GLY A 299 13.42 18.57 -8.52
C GLY A 299 12.82 17.74 -9.66
N GLY A 300 11.51 17.86 -9.91
CA GLY A 300 10.78 17.07 -10.90
C GLY A 300 10.55 17.80 -12.22
N PRO A 301 9.63 17.28 -13.06
CA PRO A 301 9.25 17.92 -14.31
C PRO A 301 8.68 19.32 -14.09
N ILE A 302 9.05 20.26 -14.99
CA ILE A 302 8.65 21.67 -14.90
C ILE A 302 7.30 21.85 -15.59
N GLY A 303 6.32 22.42 -14.88
CA GLY A 303 5.01 22.77 -15.39
C GLY A 303 4.12 23.37 -14.30
N LYS A 304 3.01 23.99 -14.72
CA LYS A 304 2.01 24.55 -13.80
C LYS A 304 0.70 23.75 -13.83
N GLU A 305 0.59 22.83 -14.74
CA GLU A 305 -0.56 21.95 -14.89
C GLU A 305 -0.67 21.04 -13.67
N PRO A 306 -1.88 20.82 -13.10
CA PRO A 306 -2.07 20.01 -11.92
C PRO A 306 -1.44 18.61 -12.00
N GLY A 307 -1.52 17.95 -13.16
CA GLY A 307 -0.92 16.63 -13.38
C GLY A 307 0.61 16.63 -13.32
N ILE A 308 1.26 17.67 -13.86
CA ILE A 308 2.73 17.82 -13.82
C ILE A 308 3.19 18.03 -12.38
N ILE A 309 2.50 18.91 -11.64
CA ILE A 309 2.79 19.15 -10.22
C ILE A 309 2.61 17.86 -9.42
N ALA A 310 1.56 17.09 -9.68
CA ALA A 310 1.30 15.83 -9.00
C ALA A 310 2.42 14.80 -9.23
N ILE A 311 2.87 14.62 -10.47
CA ILE A 311 3.97 13.71 -10.81
C ILE A 311 5.28 14.16 -10.12
N ALA A 312 5.59 15.45 -10.16
CA ALA A 312 6.79 16.01 -9.53
C ALA A 312 6.77 15.80 -8.00
N ALA A 313 5.64 16.10 -7.34
CA ALA A 313 5.47 15.92 -5.91
C ALA A 313 5.59 14.43 -5.51
N TRP A 314 4.93 13.52 -6.22
CA TRP A 314 5.03 12.09 -5.93
C TRP A 314 6.44 11.53 -6.13
N SER A 315 7.16 11.99 -7.17
CA SER A 315 8.55 11.59 -7.36
C SER A 315 9.42 11.97 -6.17
N GLU A 316 9.25 13.18 -5.64
CA GLU A 316 10.00 13.69 -4.49
C GLU A 316 9.62 12.94 -3.19
N ILE A 317 8.32 12.78 -2.91
CA ILE A 317 7.82 12.04 -1.75
C ILE A 317 8.37 10.62 -1.72
N MET A 318 8.26 9.89 -2.82
CA MET A 318 8.70 8.49 -2.88
C MET A 318 10.19 8.31 -2.71
N GLN A 319 11.00 9.29 -3.11
CA GLN A 319 12.45 9.28 -2.86
C GLN A 319 12.74 9.42 -1.36
N VAL A 320 12.10 10.38 -0.69
CA VAL A 320 12.26 10.60 0.76
C VAL A 320 11.81 9.37 1.56
N LEU A 321 10.62 8.84 1.27
CA LEU A 321 10.06 7.69 1.99
C LEU A 321 10.91 6.42 1.81
N ARG A 322 11.48 6.19 0.63
CA ARG A 322 12.41 5.08 0.41
C ARG A 322 13.70 5.22 1.21
N SER A 323 14.25 6.43 1.28
CA SER A 323 15.46 6.71 2.07
C SER A 323 15.20 6.50 3.57
N ALA A 324 14.10 7.02 4.10
CA ALA A 324 13.71 6.84 5.50
C ALA A 324 13.50 5.35 5.86
N LYS A 325 12.80 4.59 5.01
CA LYS A 325 12.63 3.15 5.22
C LYS A 325 13.97 2.40 5.23
N ALA A 326 14.90 2.77 4.35
CA ALA A 326 16.23 2.14 4.28
C ALA A 326 17.09 2.46 5.53
N GLU A 327 16.98 3.65 6.09
CA GLU A 327 17.67 4.06 7.32
C GLU A 327 17.11 3.30 8.54
N ASN A 328 15.78 3.26 8.70
CA ASN A 328 15.13 2.50 9.77
C ASN A 328 15.50 1.00 9.73
N MET A 329 15.57 0.39 8.54
CA MET A 329 16.02 -1.00 8.39
C MET A 329 17.50 -1.20 8.76
N ARG A 330 18.38 -0.24 8.48
CA ARG A 330 19.80 -0.29 8.88
C ARG A 330 19.95 -0.18 10.41
N GLU A 331 19.21 0.73 11.04
CA GLU A 331 19.21 0.88 12.49
C GLU A 331 18.69 -0.37 13.19
N ALA A 332 17.60 -0.95 12.73
CA ALA A 332 17.07 -2.20 13.26
C ALA A 332 18.08 -3.35 13.15
N ARG A 333 18.81 -3.47 12.02
CA ARG A 333 19.88 -4.47 11.87
C ARG A 333 21.06 -4.25 12.81
N ASN A 334 21.47 -3.00 13.03
CA ASN A 334 22.55 -2.65 13.94
C ASN A 334 22.19 -2.96 15.39
N VAL A 335 20.95 -2.73 15.81
CA VAL A 335 20.45 -3.08 17.15
C VAL A 335 20.48 -4.60 17.38
N ILE A 336 20.17 -5.40 16.35
CA ILE A 336 20.21 -6.86 16.43
C ILE A 336 21.68 -7.35 16.55
N HIS A 337 22.64 -6.74 15.85
CA HIS A 337 24.05 -7.09 15.99
C HIS A 337 24.64 -6.78 17.36
N VAL A 338 24.31 -5.62 17.94
CA VAL A 338 24.76 -5.22 19.29
C VAL A 338 24.19 -6.14 20.39
N LYS A 339 23.01 -6.72 20.20
CA LYS A 339 22.41 -7.70 21.13
C LYS A 339 23.00 -9.11 21.03
N ARG A 340 23.71 -9.45 19.93
CA ARG A 340 24.37 -10.76 19.75
C ARG A 340 25.77 -10.82 20.36
N ASP A 341 26.38 -9.69 20.66
CA ASP A 341 27.74 -9.57 21.24
C ASP A 341 27.71 -9.35 22.76
N ARG A 342 26.61 -9.60 23.43
CA ARG A 342 26.41 -9.61 24.88
C ARG A 342 25.77 -10.94 25.29
#